data_a04cd99911917ed43f2993978ab99e70
#
_entry.id   a04cd99911917ed43f2993978ab99e70
#
_cell.length_a   1.000
_cell.length_b   1.000
_cell.length_c   1.000
_cell.angle_alpha   90.00
_cell.angle_beta   90.00
_cell.angle_gamma   90.00
#
_symmetry.space_group_name_H-M   'P 1'
#
loop_
_entity.id
_entity.type
_entity.pdbx_description
1 polymer ?
#
loop_
_entity_poly.entity_id
_entity_poly.type
_entity_poly.pdbx_seq_one_letter_code
_entity_poly.pdbx_strand_id
1 'polypeptide(L)'
;MEQRKFPNAFRGGPFILSRVGKLAAILSLTLFAIQPTVWAKTKTAVMECTMRNGKIVDKSGHPIGDCVLMKDGHMMMITKGKMMPITKDITLADGTVCKLDGTCVLKNGKQIKLSNGEGIEVAGEQVFRVKGLSPPGSHFQ
;
A
#
# COMPACT_ATOMS: atom_id res chain seq x y z
N MET A 1 -36.18 -34.45 6.92
CA MET A 1 -36.64 -34.23 5.53
C MET A 1 -37.73 -33.18 5.56
N GLU A 2 -37.40 -31.92 5.27
CA GLU A 2 -38.44 -30.91 5.03
C GLU A 2 -37.91 -29.86 4.06
N GLN A 3 -38.41 -29.96 2.87
CA GLN A 3 -38.17 -29.09 1.73
C GLN A 3 -38.98 -27.81 1.89
N ARG A 4 -38.37 -26.66 2.17
CA ARG A 4 -39.09 -25.38 2.11
C ARG A 4 -39.04 -24.82 0.71
N LYS A 5 -40.20 -24.97 0.07
CA LYS A 5 -40.62 -24.46 -1.21
C LYS A 5 -40.68 -22.93 -1.20
N PHE A 6 -39.92 -22.27 -2.07
CA PHE A 6 -40.06 -20.82 -2.30
C PHE A 6 -41.16 -20.56 -3.34
N PRO A 7 -42.10 -19.67 -3.08
CA PRO A 7 -43.10 -19.31 -4.10
C PRO A 7 -42.55 -18.22 -5.02
N ASN A 8 -42.53 -18.53 -6.29
CA ASN A 8 -42.42 -17.59 -7.39
C ASN A 8 -43.70 -16.74 -7.46
N ALA A 9 -43.54 -15.41 -7.39
CA ALA A 9 -44.58 -14.49 -7.82
C ALA A 9 -43.94 -13.26 -8.47
N PHE A 10 -43.67 -13.40 -9.74
CA PHE A 10 -43.49 -12.25 -10.62
C PHE A 10 -44.73 -12.16 -11.52
N ARG A 11 -45.65 -11.31 -11.09
CA ARG A 11 -46.79 -10.93 -11.93
C ARG A 11 -46.52 -9.58 -12.56
N GLY A 12 -46.54 -9.60 -13.90
CA GLY A 12 -46.35 -8.44 -14.73
C GLY A 12 -47.39 -7.35 -14.53
N GLY A 13 -46.96 -6.11 -14.69
CA GLY A 13 -47.78 -4.93 -14.82
C GLY A 13 -47.54 -4.27 -16.19
N PRO A 14 -48.51 -3.56 -16.73
CA PRO A 14 -48.63 -3.33 -18.17
C PRO A 14 -47.77 -2.21 -18.69
N PHE A 15 -47.26 -2.41 -19.90
CA PHE A 15 -46.72 -1.41 -20.78
C PHE A 15 -47.73 -0.27 -21.01
N ILE A 16 -47.39 0.93 -20.64
CA ILE A 16 -48.08 2.11 -21.15
C ILE A 16 -47.18 2.76 -22.19
N LEU A 17 -47.51 2.45 -23.47
CA LEU A 17 -47.06 3.31 -24.58
C LEU A 17 -47.80 4.65 -24.48
N SER A 18 -47.06 5.70 -24.19
CA SER A 18 -47.57 7.05 -24.46
C SER A 18 -46.71 7.71 -25.51
N ARG A 19 -47.42 8.07 -26.53
CA ARG A 19 -46.99 8.67 -27.81
C ARG A 19 -46.50 10.11 -27.64
N VAL A 20 -45.50 10.44 -28.48
CA VAL A 20 -45.33 11.69 -29.24
C VAL A 20 -45.03 12.98 -28.49
N GLY A 21 -43.86 13.46 -28.75
CA GLY A 21 -43.41 14.85 -28.44
C GLY A 21 -42.06 15.13 -29.13
N LYS A 22 -42.16 15.59 -30.36
CA LYS A 22 -41.28 16.43 -31.17
C LYS A 22 -39.95 16.90 -30.56
N LEU A 23 -38.90 16.58 -31.31
CA LEU A 23 -37.72 17.41 -31.63
C LEU A 23 -37.38 18.58 -30.65
N ALA A 24 -36.33 18.32 -29.86
CA ALA A 24 -35.41 19.38 -29.48
C ALA A 24 -34.01 18.75 -29.50
N ALA A 25 -33.27 19.08 -30.53
CA ALA A 25 -31.84 18.85 -30.59
C ALA A 25 -31.17 19.77 -29.55
N ILE A 26 -30.94 19.23 -28.37
CA ILE A 26 -30.06 19.90 -27.40
C ILE A 26 -28.69 19.23 -27.61
N LEU A 27 -27.83 19.98 -28.29
CA LEU A 27 -26.38 19.73 -28.32
C LEU A 27 -25.88 19.87 -26.88
N SER A 28 -25.95 18.81 -26.11
CA SER A 28 -25.24 18.71 -24.84
C SER A 28 -23.78 18.55 -25.16
N LEU A 29 -23.06 19.65 -25.20
CA LEU A 29 -21.62 19.68 -25.07
C LEU A 29 -21.32 19.11 -23.68
N THR A 30 -21.14 17.78 -23.60
CA THR A 30 -20.58 17.16 -22.41
C THR A 30 -19.13 17.63 -22.32
N LEU A 31 -18.94 18.69 -21.56
CA LEU A 31 -17.64 19.10 -21.08
C LEU A 31 -17.12 17.90 -20.25
N PHE A 32 -16.27 17.10 -20.87
CA PHE A 32 -15.52 16.06 -20.18
C PHE A 32 -14.60 16.80 -19.23
N ALA A 33 -15.07 17.04 -18.02
CA ALA A 33 -14.22 17.54 -16.96
C ALA A 33 -13.15 16.49 -16.69
N ILE A 34 -11.97 16.72 -17.23
CA ILE A 34 -10.76 16.01 -16.85
C ILE A 34 -10.55 16.36 -15.38
N GLN A 35 -11.07 15.54 -14.51
CA GLN A 35 -10.81 15.67 -13.08
C GLN A 35 -9.33 15.33 -12.88
N PRO A 36 -8.53 16.24 -12.36
CA PRO A 36 -7.19 15.87 -11.94
C PRO A 36 -7.34 14.81 -10.85
N THR A 37 -6.89 13.62 -11.16
CA THR A 37 -6.74 12.59 -10.14
C THR A 37 -5.74 13.12 -9.14
N VAL A 38 -6.26 13.70 -8.08
CA VAL A 38 -5.46 14.08 -6.92
C VAL A 38 -4.90 12.78 -6.36
N TRP A 39 -3.64 12.53 -6.67
CA TRP A 39 -2.88 11.47 -6.02
C TRP A 39 -2.81 11.83 -4.55
N ALA A 40 -3.76 11.33 -3.78
CA ALA A 40 -3.69 11.41 -2.34
C ALA A 40 -2.42 10.65 -1.93
N LYS A 41 -1.35 11.38 -1.61
CA LYS A 41 -0.20 10.85 -0.90
C LYS A 41 -0.72 10.36 0.45
N THR A 42 -1.14 9.12 0.50
CA THR A 42 -1.49 8.46 1.75
C THR A 42 -0.18 8.41 2.54
N LYS A 43 -0.05 9.25 3.55
CA LYS A 43 1.07 9.19 4.49
C LYS A 43 0.97 7.83 5.17
N THR A 44 1.80 6.89 4.75
CA THR A 44 1.99 5.66 5.49
C THR A 44 2.58 6.07 6.84
N ALA A 45 1.92 5.69 7.93
CA ALA A 45 2.45 5.95 9.26
C ALA A 45 3.81 5.26 9.37
N VAL A 46 4.85 6.04 9.57
CA VAL A 46 6.22 5.55 9.71
C VAL A 46 6.52 5.45 11.20
N MET A 47 6.83 4.26 11.67
CA MET A 47 7.23 4.02 13.04
C MET A 47 8.70 4.40 13.22
N GLU A 48 9.01 5.18 14.27
CA GLU A 48 10.40 5.50 14.62
C GLU A 48 10.99 4.38 15.45
N CYS A 49 12.15 3.90 15.02
CA CYS A 49 12.93 2.85 15.66
C CYS A 49 14.34 3.32 15.97
N THR A 50 15.02 2.59 16.82
CA THR A 50 16.42 2.87 17.20
C THR A 50 17.22 1.56 17.10
N MET A 51 18.50 1.65 16.76
CA MET A 51 19.38 0.49 16.79
C MET A 51 20.01 0.37 18.19
N ARG A 52 19.79 -0.76 18.86
CA ARG A 52 20.40 -1.10 20.15
C ARG A 52 21.01 -2.51 20.07
N ASN A 53 22.29 -2.62 20.39
CA ASN A 53 23.03 -3.90 20.40
C ASN A 53 22.84 -4.72 19.09
N GLY A 54 22.87 -4.03 17.95
CA GLY A 54 22.70 -4.68 16.63
C GLY A 54 21.26 -5.11 16.30
N LYS A 55 20.28 -4.78 17.15
CA LYS A 55 18.85 -5.03 16.92
C LYS A 55 18.12 -3.73 16.72
N ILE A 56 17.15 -3.72 15.83
CA ILE A 56 16.21 -2.61 15.69
C ILE A 56 15.12 -2.78 16.73
N VAL A 57 14.89 -1.73 17.52
CA VAL A 57 13.86 -1.70 18.56
C VAL A 57 12.94 -0.51 18.34
N ASP A 58 11.67 -0.68 18.67
CA ASP A 58 10.67 0.38 18.66
C ASP A 58 10.88 1.38 19.82
N LYS A 59 10.01 2.37 19.94
CA LYS A 59 10.04 3.36 21.02
C LYS A 59 9.87 2.74 22.42
N SER A 60 9.19 1.60 22.49
CA SER A 60 8.94 0.86 23.74
C SER A 60 10.10 -0.09 24.11
N GLY A 61 11.10 -0.20 23.23
CA GLY A 61 12.24 -1.09 23.41
C GLY A 61 12.01 -2.53 22.96
N HIS A 62 10.87 -2.81 22.31
CA HIS A 62 10.61 -4.13 21.75
C HIS A 62 11.41 -4.33 20.46
N PRO A 63 12.05 -5.47 20.28
CA PRO A 63 12.77 -5.75 19.04
C PRO A 63 11.79 -5.91 17.90
N ILE A 64 12.08 -5.23 16.78
CA ILE A 64 11.44 -5.49 15.50
C ILE A 64 11.93 -6.86 15.00
N GLY A 65 11.02 -7.62 14.42
CA GLY A 65 11.32 -8.92 13.82
C GLY A 65 12.26 -8.83 12.62
N ASP A 66 12.24 -9.86 11.82
CA ASP A 66 12.99 -9.86 10.57
C ASP A 66 12.48 -8.74 9.66
N CYS A 67 13.37 -7.97 9.05
CA CYS A 67 13.01 -6.78 8.29
C CYS A 67 13.99 -6.53 7.14
N VAL A 68 13.53 -5.72 6.20
CA VAL A 68 14.33 -5.21 5.09
C VAL A 68 14.54 -3.70 5.30
N LEU A 69 15.75 -3.23 5.11
CA LEU A 69 16.17 -1.86 5.41
C LEU A 69 17.04 -1.31 4.27
N MET A 70 16.81 -0.06 3.90
CA MET A 70 17.73 0.68 3.05
C MET A 70 18.83 1.32 3.92
N LYS A 71 20.08 0.94 3.67
CA LYS A 71 21.25 1.48 4.34
C LYS A 71 22.34 1.85 3.34
N ASP A 72 22.80 3.10 3.40
CA ASP A 72 23.87 3.62 2.53
C ASP A 72 23.64 3.36 1.04
N GLY A 73 22.38 3.45 0.60
CA GLY A 73 21.97 3.19 -0.78
C GLY A 73 21.85 1.71 -1.16
N HIS A 74 22.03 0.80 -0.21
CA HIS A 74 21.91 -0.64 -0.41
C HIS A 74 20.77 -1.24 0.40
N MET A 75 20.05 -2.17 -0.23
CA MET A 75 19.04 -2.95 0.46
C MET A 75 19.68 -4.03 1.32
N MET A 76 19.34 -4.02 2.60
CA MET A 76 19.83 -4.96 3.59
C MET A 76 18.68 -5.77 4.17
N MET A 77 18.88 -7.04 4.39
CA MET A 77 17.98 -7.89 5.16
C MET A 77 18.54 -8.06 6.57
N ILE A 78 17.67 -7.91 7.55
CA ILE A 78 18.00 -8.21 8.95
C ILE A 78 17.17 -9.42 9.35
N THR A 79 17.87 -10.51 9.67
CA THR A 79 17.27 -11.77 10.13
C THR A 79 17.97 -12.21 11.38
N LYS A 80 17.21 -12.47 12.45
CA LYS A 80 17.76 -12.87 13.75
C LYS A 80 18.86 -11.95 14.27
N GLY A 81 18.72 -10.65 13.99
CA GLY A 81 19.71 -9.64 14.39
C GLY A 81 20.98 -9.58 13.55
N LYS A 82 21.08 -10.36 12.48
CA LYS A 82 22.20 -10.30 11.52
C LYS A 82 21.79 -9.50 10.30
N MET A 83 22.58 -8.52 9.93
CA MET A 83 22.39 -7.68 8.75
C MET A 83 23.18 -8.26 7.57
N MET A 84 22.50 -8.51 6.46
CA MET A 84 23.08 -9.08 5.24
C MET A 84 22.64 -8.24 4.02
N PRO A 85 23.55 -7.97 3.06
CA PRO A 85 23.16 -7.29 1.83
C PRO A 85 22.27 -8.19 0.98
N ILE A 86 21.25 -7.56 0.37
CA ILE A 86 20.39 -8.21 -0.63
C ILE A 86 21.04 -8.01 -2.00
N THR A 87 21.22 -9.06 -2.75
CA THR A 87 21.87 -9.03 -4.08
C THR A 87 20.90 -9.24 -5.24
N LYS A 88 19.65 -9.53 -4.95
CA LYS A 88 18.55 -9.70 -5.92
C LYS A 88 17.24 -9.28 -5.30
N ASP A 89 16.24 -9.02 -6.14
CA ASP A 89 14.87 -8.74 -5.68
C ASP A 89 14.35 -9.89 -4.81
N ILE A 90 13.66 -9.56 -3.74
CA ILE A 90 13.16 -10.55 -2.76
C ILE A 90 11.65 -10.40 -2.58
N THR A 91 11.01 -11.52 -2.28
CA THR A 91 9.62 -11.55 -1.85
C THR A 91 9.58 -11.87 -0.36
N LEU A 92 8.91 -11.02 0.41
CA LEU A 92 8.71 -11.19 1.85
C LEU A 92 7.61 -12.22 2.14
N ALA A 93 7.49 -12.65 3.39
CA ALA A 93 6.53 -13.68 3.79
C ALA A 93 5.07 -13.26 3.60
N ASP A 94 4.78 -11.97 3.66
CA ASP A 94 3.45 -11.40 3.41
C ASP A 94 3.09 -11.25 1.92
N GLY A 95 4.03 -11.55 1.01
CA GLY A 95 3.89 -11.37 -0.43
C GLY A 95 4.37 -10.02 -0.96
N THR A 96 4.92 -9.15 -0.12
CA THR A 96 5.55 -7.90 -0.55
C THR A 96 6.82 -8.19 -1.34
N VAL A 97 6.99 -7.56 -2.49
CA VAL A 97 8.19 -7.70 -3.33
C VAL A 97 9.05 -6.46 -3.19
N CYS A 98 10.26 -6.61 -2.69
CA CYS A 98 11.24 -5.54 -2.55
C CYS A 98 12.35 -5.66 -3.59
N LYS A 99 12.58 -4.59 -4.33
CA LYS A 99 13.62 -4.47 -5.35
C LYS A 99 14.90 -3.87 -4.76
N LEU A 100 16.02 -4.12 -5.44
CA LEU A 100 17.33 -3.60 -5.03
C LEU A 100 17.40 -2.07 -4.97
N ASP A 101 16.57 -1.39 -5.77
CA ASP A 101 16.51 0.08 -5.79
C ASP A 101 15.75 0.69 -4.61
N GLY A 102 15.25 -0.13 -3.69
CA GLY A 102 14.45 0.28 -2.53
C GLY A 102 12.96 0.41 -2.80
N THR A 103 12.49 0.07 -3.99
CA THR A 103 11.06 0.06 -4.29
C THR A 103 10.46 -1.25 -3.77
N CYS A 104 9.47 -1.15 -2.88
CA CYS A 104 8.70 -2.30 -2.39
C CYS A 104 7.26 -2.21 -2.89
N VAL A 105 6.76 -3.29 -3.46
CA VAL A 105 5.36 -3.47 -3.88
C VAL A 105 4.67 -4.30 -2.81
N LEU A 106 3.78 -3.68 -2.06
CA LEU A 106 3.03 -4.33 -0.98
C LEU A 106 2.00 -5.32 -1.56
N LYS A 107 1.55 -6.24 -0.74
CA LYS A 107 0.51 -7.23 -1.07
C LYS A 107 -0.74 -6.62 -1.70
N ASN A 108 -1.12 -5.41 -1.29
CA ASN A 108 -2.28 -4.68 -1.83
C ASN A 108 -1.99 -3.95 -3.16
N GLY A 109 -0.82 -4.14 -3.75
CA GLY A 109 -0.37 -3.49 -4.98
C GLY A 109 0.17 -2.06 -4.80
N LYS A 110 0.14 -1.52 -3.58
CA LYS A 110 0.70 -0.20 -3.29
C LYS A 110 2.22 -0.26 -3.39
N GLN A 111 2.79 0.72 -4.09
CA GLN A 111 4.25 0.88 -4.15
C GLN A 111 4.72 1.89 -3.12
N ILE A 112 5.79 1.56 -2.45
CA ILE A 112 6.52 2.44 -1.55
C ILE A 112 7.99 2.47 -1.96
N LYS A 113 8.66 3.58 -1.77
CA LYS A 113 10.10 3.70 -1.94
C LYS A 113 10.75 3.93 -0.59
N LEU A 114 11.63 3.02 -0.21
CA LEU A 114 12.40 3.13 1.02
C LEU A 114 13.56 4.10 0.81
N SER A 115 13.67 5.06 1.69
CA SER A 115 14.80 5.98 1.78
C SER A 115 15.86 5.41 2.72
N ASN A 116 17.05 5.99 2.72
CA ASN A 116 18.11 5.56 3.63
C ASN A 116 17.66 5.65 5.11
N GLY A 117 17.83 4.58 5.86
CA GLY A 117 17.33 4.42 7.21
C GLY A 117 15.86 3.98 7.32
N GLU A 118 15.16 3.80 6.21
CA GLU A 118 13.79 3.27 6.21
C GLU A 118 13.78 1.78 5.91
N GLY A 119 12.84 1.08 6.52
CA GLY A 119 12.67 -0.35 6.33
C GLY A 119 11.22 -0.78 6.43
N ILE A 120 11.00 -2.05 6.09
CA ILE A 120 9.71 -2.72 6.21
C ILE A 120 9.90 -4.05 6.94
N GLU A 121 9.00 -4.36 7.86
CA GLU A 121 8.99 -5.63 8.58
C GLU A 121 8.51 -6.76 7.67
N VAL A 122 9.16 -7.94 7.75
CA VAL A 122 8.81 -9.10 6.91
C VAL A 122 7.43 -9.67 7.25
N ALA A 123 7.02 -9.54 8.50
CA ALA A 123 5.75 -10.08 9.00
C ALA A 123 4.56 -9.14 8.84
N GLY A 124 4.79 -7.88 8.45
CA GLY A 124 3.71 -6.89 8.35
C GLY A 124 4.04 -5.75 7.39
N GLU A 125 3.00 -5.08 6.89
CA GLU A 125 3.12 -3.92 5.98
C GLU A 125 3.64 -2.66 6.70
N GLN A 126 4.27 -2.79 7.85
CA GLN A 126 4.67 -1.67 8.68
C GLN A 126 6.01 -1.11 8.21
N VAL A 127 5.98 0.14 7.77
CA VAL A 127 7.18 0.89 7.41
C VAL A 127 7.72 1.55 8.68
N PHE A 128 9.02 1.43 8.89
CA PHE A 128 9.71 2.05 10.02
C PHE A 128 10.92 2.85 9.56
N ARG A 129 11.39 3.75 10.43
CA ARG A 129 12.61 4.52 10.24
C ARG A 129 13.53 4.34 11.43
N VAL A 130 14.80 4.07 11.16
CA VAL A 130 15.84 3.91 12.18
C VAL A 130 16.53 5.25 12.40
N LYS A 131 16.45 5.77 13.61
CA LYS A 131 17.19 6.97 14.03
C LYS A 131 18.69 6.74 13.91
N GLY A 132 19.40 7.69 13.32
CA GLY A 132 20.86 7.64 13.16
C GLY A 132 21.36 6.98 11.89
N LEU A 133 20.49 6.36 11.08
CA LEU A 133 20.82 5.86 9.74
C LEU A 133 20.32 6.78 8.62
N SER A 134 19.46 7.74 8.94
CA SER A 134 19.05 8.75 7.95
C SER A 134 20.18 9.74 7.73
N PRO A 135 20.44 10.18 6.48
CA PRO A 135 21.39 11.25 6.23
C PRO A 135 20.97 12.51 6.98
N PRO A 136 21.92 13.27 7.54
CA PRO A 136 21.62 14.53 8.17
C PRO A 136 20.99 15.46 7.12
N GLY A 137 19.72 15.86 7.31
CA GLY A 137 19.05 16.82 6.44
C GLY A 137 17.81 16.35 5.68
N SER A 138 17.36 15.11 5.79
CA SER A 138 16.07 14.68 5.24
C SER A 138 14.91 15.18 6.11
N HIS A 139 14.74 16.51 6.18
CA HIS A 139 13.50 17.12 6.62
C HIS A 139 12.48 16.93 5.48
N PHE A 140 11.41 16.24 5.76
CA PHE A 140 10.27 16.15 4.83
C PHE A 140 9.64 17.52 4.64
N GLN A 141 9.65 17.99 3.40
CA GLN A 141 8.70 18.99 2.93
C GLN A 141 7.38 18.30 2.53
#